data_e3737ba09b67c791b8a0f08d188c74e3
#
_entry.id   e3737ba09b67c791b8a0f08d188c74e3
#
_cell.length_a   1.000
_cell.length_b   1.000
_cell.length_c   1.000
_cell.angle_alpha   90.00
_cell.angle_beta   90.00
_cell.angle_gamma   90.00
#
_symmetry.space_group_name_H-M   'P 1'
#
loop_
_entity.id
_entity.type
_entity.pdbx_description
1 polymer ?
#
loop_
_entity_poly.entity_id
_entity_poly.type
_entity_poly.pdbx_seq_one_letter_code
_entity_poly.pdbx_strand_id
1 'polypeptide(L)'
;MTDLEIVLADLTADGEQLDRLVAGLDADQWKLPTPATGWTVADQIAHLAFIFRLAGAAAADPEAFKAMTAKAQENFDGAVNAALKDYENDTPETLLARWRAEREAVVPALAAVPDGQVVPWLVNPLPPIVLACAGIMEQFAHGQDIADALGVELERGGSLRHLVVFAVLTRDFGYLSRGLTPPAAEFRFEITGPSGELWAYGPEDAEQRISGPAVDFCLLATRRRHRDDLAVTAVGDEADRWLDIAQCYRGPAGAGRTPGQFAPALR
;
A
#
# COMPACT_ATOMS: atom_id res chain seq x y z
N MET A 1 17.95 -17.65 4.04
CA MET A 1 17.18 -16.58 3.36
C MET A 1 17.25 -15.37 4.25
N THR A 2 17.70 -14.23 3.73
CA THR A 2 17.74 -12.96 4.47
C THR A 2 16.32 -12.40 4.64
N ASP A 3 16.12 -11.43 5.55
CA ASP A 3 14.81 -10.80 5.72
C ASP A 3 14.35 -10.09 4.43
N LEU A 4 15.27 -9.47 3.69
CA LEU A 4 14.96 -8.86 2.40
C LEU A 4 14.50 -9.90 1.36
N GLU A 5 15.18 -11.05 1.25
CA GLU A 5 14.77 -12.13 0.34
C GLU A 5 13.36 -12.65 0.65
N ILE A 6 12.98 -12.72 1.93
CA ILE A 6 11.63 -13.13 2.35
C ILE A 6 10.61 -12.09 1.87
N VAL A 7 10.86 -10.81 2.12
CA VAL A 7 9.94 -9.73 1.70
C VAL A 7 9.81 -9.66 0.18
N LEU A 8 10.91 -9.84 -0.56
CA LEU A 8 10.87 -9.84 -2.03
C LEU A 8 10.12 -11.05 -2.61
N ALA A 9 10.22 -12.22 -1.97
CA ALA A 9 9.43 -13.38 -2.37
C ALA A 9 7.93 -13.15 -2.13
N ASP A 10 7.56 -12.56 -0.99
CA ASP A 10 6.17 -12.22 -0.68
C ASP A 10 5.64 -11.10 -1.60
N LEU A 11 6.46 -10.09 -1.91
CA LEU A 11 6.13 -9.05 -2.90
C LEU A 11 5.80 -9.66 -4.27
N THR A 12 6.58 -10.65 -4.69
CA THR A 12 6.35 -11.37 -5.95
C THR A 12 5.04 -12.15 -5.89
N ALA A 13 4.81 -12.91 -4.82
CA ALA A 13 3.61 -13.75 -4.65
C ALA A 13 2.32 -12.91 -4.62
N ASP A 14 2.31 -11.78 -3.92
CA ASP A 14 1.18 -10.85 -3.88
C ASP A 14 0.90 -10.25 -5.27
N GLY A 15 1.95 -9.92 -6.02
CA GLY A 15 1.83 -9.45 -7.41
C GLY A 15 1.27 -10.52 -8.35
N GLU A 16 1.64 -11.79 -8.18
CA GLU A 16 1.06 -12.90 -8.93
C GLU A 16 -0.41 -13.13 -8.59
N GLN A 17 -0.80 -12.94 -7.34
CA GLN A 17 -2.21 -13.00 -6.94
C GLN A 17 -3.04 -11.91 -7.64
N LEU A 18 -2.55 -10.68 -7.64
CA LEU A 18 -3.20 -9.58 -8.33
C LEU A 18 -3.22 -9.78 -9.86
N ASP A 19 -2.15 -10.33 -10.43
CA ASP A 19 -2.09 -10.69 -11.85
C ASP A 19 -3.21 -11.68 -12.20
N ARG A 20 -3.38 -12.74 -11.43
CA ARG A 20 -4.47 -13.72 -11.63
C ARG A 20 -5.85 -13.07 -11.55
N LEU A 21 -6.03 -12.06 -10.73
CA LEU A 21 -7.29 -11.33 -10.61
C LEU A 21 -7.63 -10.57 -11.89
N VAL A 22 -6.63 -9.95 -12.55
CA VAL A 22 -6.88 -9.04 -13.68
C VAL A 22 -6.63 -9.66 -15.06
N ALA A 23 -5.86 -10.75 -15.15
CA ALA A 23 -5.45 -11.35 -16.44
C ALA A 23 -6.61 -11.87 -17.29
N GLY A 24 -7.72 -12.24 -16.66
CA GLY A 24 -8.91 -12.77 -17.33
C GLY A 24 -10.03 -11.77 -17.55
N LEU A 25 -9.83 -10.50 -17.21
CA LEU A 25 -10.86 -9.47 -17.33
C LEU A 25 -11.09 -9.08 -18.79
N ASP A 26 -12.36 -8.88 -19.14
CA ASP A 26 -12.74 -8.32 -20.44
C ASP A 26 -12.56 -6.79 -20.48
N ALA A 27 -12.71 -6.21 -21.68
CA ALA A 27 -12.48 -4.78 -21.91
C ALA A 27 -13.44 -3.87 -21.12
N ASP A 28 -14.62 -4.32 -20.75
CA ASP A 28 -15.58 -3.54 -19.97
C ASP A 28 -15.25 -3.62 -18.47
N GLN A 29 -14.78 -4.77 -18.00
CA GLN A 29 -14.30 -4.92 -16.62
C GLN A 29 -13.07 -4.04 -16.33
N TRP A 30 -12.16 -3.86 -17.29
CA TRP A 30 -11.05 -2.93 -17.16
C TRP A 30 -11.47 -1.46 -16.97
N LYS A 31 -12.67 -1.08 -17.45
CA LYS A 31 -13.24 0.27 -17.33
C LYS A 31 -14.12 0.46 -16.10
N LEU A 32 -14.35 -0.60 -15.30
CA LEU A 32 -15.16 -0.48 -14.09
C LEU A 32 -14.59 0.59 -13.16
N PRO A 33 -15.44 1.50 -12.66
CA PRO A 33 -15.01 2.45 -11.64
C PRO A 33 -14.67 1.72 -10.35
N THR A 34 -13.59 2.14 -9.72
CA THR A 34 -13.18 1.61 -8.41
C THR A 34 -13.65 2.53 -7.29
N PRO A 35 -13.61 2.10 -6.02
CA PRO A 35 -13.88 2.99 -4.89
C PRO A 35 -12.89 4.16 -4.73
N ALA A 36 -11.76 4.14 -5.42
CA ALA A 36 -10.88 5.31 -5.56
C ALA A 36 -11.51 6.27 -6.57
N THR A 37 -12.03 7.39 -6.07
CA THR A 37 -12.80 8.35 -6.87
C THR A 37 -12.06 8.79 -8.14
N GLY A 38 -12.70 8.59 -9.30
CA GLY A 38 -12.16 8.95 -10.60
C GLY A 38 -11.19 7.94 -11.20
N TRP A 39 -10.97 6.79 -10.55
CA TRP A 39 -10.10 5.73 -11.03
C TRP A 39 -10.86 4.46 -11.43
N THR A 40 -10.49 3.90 -12.55
CA THR A 40 -10.95 2.60 -13.05
C THR A 40 -9.98 1.48 -12.64
N VAL A 41 -10.34 0.23 -12.94
CA VAL A 41 -9.43 -0.93 -12.79
C VAL A 41 -8.14 -0.69 -13.59
N ALA A 42 -8.22 -0.14 -14.80
CA ALA A 42 -7.05 0.20 -15.61
C ALA A 42 -6.15 1.23 -14.91
N ASP A 43 -6.71 2.27 -14.30
CA ASP A 43 -5.93 3.28 -13.59
C ASP A 43 -5.21 2.71 -12.36
N GLN A 44 -5.80 1.73 -11.68
CA GLN A 44 -5.14 1.03 -10.56
C GLN A 44 -3.89 0.29 -11.04
N ILE A 45 -3.99 -0.45 -12.15
CA ILE A 45 -2.84 -1.18 -12.72
C ILE A 45 -1.81 -0.23 -13.32
N ALA A 46 -2.23 0.87 -13.96
CA ALA A 46 -1.34 1.92 -14.47
C ALA A 46 -0.52 2.56 -13.33
N HIS A 47 -1.18 2.83 -12.20
CA HIS A 47 -0.49 3.35 -11.02
C HIS A 47 0.53 2.35 -10.49
N LEU A 48 0.17 1.08 -10.35
CA LEU A 48 1.11 0.04 -9.92
C LEU A 48 2.30 -0.09 -10.90
N ALA A 49 2.07 -0.05 -12.21
CA ALA A 49 3.14 -0.06 -13.20
C ALA A 49 4.09 1.13 -12.99
N PHE A 50 3.54 2.33 -12.80
CA PHE A 50 4.34 3.53 -12.54
C PHE A 50 5.14 3.44 -11.23
N ILE A 51 4.52 2.99 -10.12
CA ILE A 51 5.20 2.89 -8.81
C ILE A 51 6.32 1.86 -8.84
N PHE A 52 6.11 0.70 -9.48
CA PHE A 52 7.16 -0.32 -9.61
C PHE A 52 8.31 0.14 -10.52
N ARG A 53 8.00 0.84 -11.62
CA ARG A 53 9.01 1.49 -12.46
C ARG A 53 9.83 2.52 -11.66
N LEU A 54 9.17 3.32 -10.86
CA LEU A 54 9.82 4.33 -10.02
C LEU A 54 10.73 3.67 -8.98
N ALA A 55 10.29 2.60 -8.32
CA ALA A 55 11.07 1.85 -7.34
C ALA A 55 12.26 1.14 -7.98
N GLY A 56 12.08 0.55 -9.15
CA GLY A 56 13.16 -0.06 -9.93
C GLY A 56 14.23 0.95 -10.34
N ALA A 57 13.81 2.12 -10.87
CA ALA A 57 14.73 3.21 -11.20
C ALA A 57 15.47 3.73 -9.95
N ALA A 58 14.76 3.91 -8.83
CA ALA A 58 15.38 4.36 -7.59
C ALA A 58 16.49 3.42 -7.10
N ALA A 59 16.30 2.10 -7.26
CA ALA A 59 17.27 1.09 -6.84
C ALA A 59 18.42 0.91 -7.83
N ALA A 60 18.15 0.93 -9.15
CA ALA A 60 19.14 0.59 -10.19
C ALA A 60 19.80 1.82 -10.83
N ASP A 61 19.07 2.95 -10.95
CA ASP A 61 19.51 4.18 -11.62
C ASP A 61 18.97 5.43 -10.88
N PRO A 62 19.62 5.86 -9.78
CA PRO A 62 19.19 7.03 -9.00
C PRO A 62 19.07 8.34 -9.80
N GLU A 63 19.82 8.50 -10.90
CA GLU A 63 19.71 9.70 -11.74
C GLU A 63 18.43 9.65 -12.60
N ALA A 64 18.03 8.48 -13.12
CA ALA A 64 16.76 8.31 -13.78
C ALA A 64 15.60 8.58 -12.80
N PHE A 65 15.66 8.04 -11.57
CA PHE A 65 14.69 8.32 -10.52
C PHE A 65 14.55 9.82 -10.25
N LYS A 66 15.67 10.53 -10.09
CA LYS A 66 15.69 11.98 -9.88
C LYS A 66 15.05 12.74 -11.03
N ALA A 67 15.31 12.34 -12.26
CA ALA A 67 14.70 12.94 -13.45
C ALA A 67 13.17 12.70 -13.48
N MET A 68 12.72 11.50 -13.14
CA MET A 68 11.30 11.14 -13.07
C MET A 68 10.55 11.92 -11.97
N THR A 69 11.20 12.20 -10.85
CA THR A 69 10.58 12.83 -9.67
C THR A 69 10.78 14.34 -9.60
N ALA A 70 11.53 14.94 -10.49
CA ALA A 70 11.87 16.37 -10.45
C ALA A 70 10.64 17.29 -10.35
N LYS A 71 9.55 16.96 -11.04
CA LYS A 71 8.29 17.71 -11.02
C LYS A 71 7.37 17.33 -9.85
N ALA A 72 7.56 16.16 -9.25
CA ALA A 72 6.71 15.67 -8.15
C ALA A 72 6.97 16.40 -6.83
N GLN A 73 8.12 17.04 -6.67
CA GLN A 73 8.46 17.82 -5.49
C GLN A 73 7.59 19.08 -5.35
N GLU A 74 7.14 19.66 -6.47
CA GLU A 74 6.31 20.87 -6.49
C GLU A 74 4.81 20.55 -6.33
N ASN A 75 4.34 19.45 -6.90
CA ASN A 75 2.94 19.01 -6.86
C ASN A 75 2.86 17.49 -6.96
N PHE A 76 2.80 16.82 -5.84
CA PHE A 76 2.82 15.35 -5.78
C PHE A 76 1.58 14.73 -6.45
N ASP A 77 0.37 15.21 -6.13
CA ASP A 77 -0.88 14.65 -6.68
C ASP A 77 -1.00 14.90 -8.18
N GLY A 78 -0.58 16.10 -8.63
CA GLY A 78 -0.51 16.41 -10.04
C GLY A 78 0.51 15.55 -10.80
N ALA A 79 1.61 15.16 -10.14
CA ALA A 79 2.63 14.29 -10.73
C ALA A 79 2.13 12.84 -10.87
N VAL A 80 1.40 12.31 -9.89
CA VAL A 80 0.76 10.98 -9.98
C VAL A 80 -0.23 10.96 -11.15
N ASN A 81 -1.16 11.92 -11.20
CA ASN A 81 -2.13 12.02 -12.29
C ASN A 81 -1.48 12.23 -13.67
N ALA A 82 -0.35 12.97 -13.74
CA ALA A 82 0.40 13.14 -14.97
C ALA A 82 1.09 11.85 -15.42
N ALA A 83 1.58 11.05 -14.46
CA ALA A 83 2.20 9.75 -14.75
C ALA A 83 1.19 8.75 -15.33
N LEU A 84 -0.07 8.76 -14.89
CA LEU A 84 -1.13 7.91 -15.43
C LEU A 84 -1.41 8.19 -16.91
N LYS A 85 -1.19 9.43 -17.40
CA LYS A 85 -1.36 9.78 -18.82
C LYS A 85 -0.42 9.02 -19.74
N ASP A 86 0.72 8.55 -19.26
CA ASP A 86 1.64 7.70 -20.03
C ASP A 86 1.03 6.35 -20.41
N TYR A 87 -0.08 5.97 -19.76
CA TYR A 87 -0.78 4.69 -19.90
C TYR A 87 -2.18 4.82 -20.50
N GLU A 88 -2.71 6.05 -20.68
CA GLU A 88 -4.11 6.30 -21.09
C GLU A 88 -4.49 5.70 -22.45
N ASN A 89 -3.51 5.47 -23.33
CA ASN A 89 -3.72 4.88 -24.65
C ASN A 89 -3.32 3.40 -24.73
N ASP A 90 -2.91 2.77 -23.62
CA ASP A 90 -2.57 1.38 -23.59
C ASP A 90 -3.85 0.53 -23.68
N THR A 91 -3.79 -0.55 -24.46
CA THR A 91 -4.81 -1.61 -24.35
C THR A 91 -4.63 -2.37 -23.04
N PRO A 92 -5.65 -3.07 -22.52
CA PRO A 92 -5.53 -3.92 -21.33
C PRO A 92 -4.30 -4.86 -21.39
N GLU A 93 -4.07 -5.48 -22.55
CA GLU A 93 -2.95 -6.41 -22.75
C GLU A 93 -1.60 -5.68 -22.66
N THR A 94 -1.50 -4.47 -23.26
CA THR A 94 -0.27 -3.66 -23.22
C THR A 94 0.01 -3.19 -21.80
N LEU A 95 -1.01 -2.68 -21.12
CA LEU A 95 -0.90 -2.21 -19.74
C LEU A 95 -0.48 -3.32 -18.79
N LEU A 96 -1.11 -4.50 -18.92
CA LEU A 96 -0.76 -5.67 -18.12
C LEU A 96 0.67 -6.14 -18.38
N ALA A 97 1.11 -6.14 -19.64
CA ALA A 97 2.49 -6.49 -20.00
C ALA A 97 3.50 -5.49 -19.40
N ARG A 98 3.21 -4.18 -19.44
CA ARG A 98 4.07 -3.16 -18.81
C ARG A 98 4.16 -3.34 -17.30
N TRP A 99 3.03 -3.51 -16.61
CA TRP A 99 3.05 -3.75 -15.17
C TRP A 99 3.83 -5.00 -14.78
N ARG A 100 3.66 -6.11 -15.51
CA ARG A 100 4.43 -7.34 -15.31
C ARG A 100 5.93 -7.10 -15.43
N ALA A 101 6.35 -6.41 -16.48
CA ALA A 101 7.75 -6.11 -16.72
C ALA A 101 8.37 -5.27 -15.59
N GLU A 102 7.68 -4.22 -15.13
CA GLU A 102 8.17 -3.37 -14.04
C GLU A 102 8.20 -4.12 -12.69
N ARG A 103 7.20 -4.95 -12.41
CA ARG A 103 7.15 -5.82 -11.24
C ARG A 103 8.29 -6.84 -11.22
N GLU A 104 8.59 -7.45 -12.36
CA GLU A 104 9.70 -8.39 -12.49
C GLU A 104 11.08 -7.71 -12.36
N ALA A 105 11.21 -6.47 -12.84
CA ALA A 105 12.46 -5.73 -12.80
C ALA A 105 12.81 -5.18 -11.41
N VAL A 106 11.84 -4.80 -10.59
CA VAL A 106 12.08 -4.18 -9.29
C VAL A 106 12.73 -5.13 -8.28
N VAL A 107 12.37 -6.42 -8.32
CA VAL A 107 12.86 -7.43 -7.37
C VAL A 107 14.38 -7.59 -7.42
N PRO A 108 15.01 -7.90 -8.58
CA PRO A 108 16.47 -7.98 -8.66
C PRO A 108 17.14 -6.63 -8.43
N ALA A 109 16.50 -5.50 -8.78
CA ALA A 109 17.05 -4.16 -8.52
C ALA A 109 17.17 -3.89 -7.01
N LEU A 110 16.15 -4.19 -6.21
CA LEU A 110 16.19 -4.07 -4.76
C LEU A 110 17.18 -5.06 -4.12
N ALA A 111 17.22 -6.30 -4.62
CA ALA A 111 18.15 -7.33 -4.13
C ALA A 111 19.62 -6.98 -4.38
N ALA A 112 19.92 -6.20 -5.42
CA ALA A 112 21.28 -5.80 -5.79
C ALA A 112 21.79 -4.59 -4.98
N VAL A 113 20.95 -3.92 -4.21
CA VAL A 113 21.39 -2.78 -3.36
C VAL A 113 22.33 -3.32 -2.26
N PRO A 114 23.55 -2.79 -2.13
CA PRO A 114 24.50 -3.25 -1.12
C PRO A 114 23.97 -3.10 0.31
N ASP A 115 24.37 -4.02 1.18
CA ASP A 115 24.00 -3.99 2.60
C ASP A 115 24.33 -2.63 3.26
N GLY A 116 23.38 -2.13 4.04
CA GLY A 116 23.50 -0.84 4.74
C GLY A 116 23.30 0.39 3.86
N GLN A 117 23.11 0.23 2.56
CA GLN A 117 22.73 1.34 1.68
C GLN A 117 21.23 1.58 1.66
N VAL A 118 20.86 2.80 1.33
CA VAL A 118 19.47 3.24 1.17
C VAL A 118 19.19 3.60 -0.28
N VAL A 119 17.94 3.38 -0.69
CA VAL A 119 17.41 3.74 -1.99
C VAL A 119 16.77 5.13 -1.88
N PRO A 120 17.05 6.08 -2.78
CA PRO A 120 16.35 7.37 -2.78
C PRO A 120 14.85 7.14 -2.97
N TRP A 121 14.03 7.87 -2.23
CA TRP A 121 12.59 7.77 -2.32
C TRP A 121 11.91 9.14 -2.14
N LEU A 122 10.61 9.19 -2.40
CA LEU A 122 9.81 10.44 -2.51
C LEU A 122 9.77 11.28 -1.23
N VAL A 123 9.85 10.66 -0.05
CA VAL A 123 9.82 11.36 1.24
C VAL A 123 11.23 11.42 1.83
N ASN A 124 11.82 10.25 2.04
CA ASN A 124 13.17 10.07 2.58
C ASN A 124 13.79 8.83 1.91
N PRO A 125 15.12 8.75 1.80
CA PRO A 125 15.76 7.51 1.40
C PRO A 125 15.35 6.37 2.33
N LEU A 126 15.09 5.19 1.76
CA LEU A 126 14.59 4.02 2.47
C LEU A 126 15.55 2.83 2.32
N PRO A 127 15.72 2.00 3.35
CA PRO A 127 16.30 0.67 3.18
C PRO A 127 15.51 -0.13 2.14
N PRO A 128 16.17 -0.97 1.30
CA PRO A 128 15.50 -1.78 0.28
C PRO A 128 14.32 -2.61 0.82
N ILE A 129 14.48 -3.17 2.03
CA ILE A 129 13.43 -3.95 2.69
C ILE A 129 12.18 -3.11 2.99
N VAL A 130 12.34 -1.85 3.41
CA VAL A 130 11.20 -0.95 3.69
C VAL A 130 10.50 -0.55 2.40
N LEU A 131 11.28 -0.32 1.32
CA LEU A 131 10.70 -0.03 0.01
C LEU A 131 9.95 -1.24 -0.58
N ALA A 132 10.44 -2.47 -0.35
CA ALA A 132 9.71 -3.68 -0.70
C ALA A 132 8.40 -3.83 0.10
N CYS A 133 8.39 -3.51 1.41
CA CYS A 133 7.17 -3.46 2.22
C CYS A 133 6.17 -2.40 1.69
N ALA A 134 6.67 -1.25 1.24
CA ALA A 134 5.83 -0.25 0.57
C ALA A 134 5.19 -0.82 -0.72
N GLY A 135 5.95 -1.58 -1.52
CA GLY A 135 5.42 -2.28 -2.70
C GLY A 135 4.29 -3.26 -2.36
N ILE A 136 4.42 -4.03 -1.27
CA ILE A 136 3.35 -4.91 -0.75
C ILE A 136 2.12 -4.06 -0.36
N MET A 137 2.32 -2.94 0.31
CA MET A 137 1.24 -2.01 0.66
C MET A 137 0.50 -1.49 -0.59
N GLU A 138 1.23 -1.11 -1.64
CA GLU A 138 0.64 -0.66 -2.90
C GLU A 138 -0.20 -1.77 -3.55
N GLN A 139 0.34 -2.98 -3.67
CA GLN A 139 -0.40 -4.12 -4.23
C GLN A 139 -1.64 -4.48 -3.40
N PHE A 140 -1.53 -4.45 -2.07
CA PHE A 140 -2.66 -4.69 -1.19
C PHE A 140 -3.76 -3.64 -1.40
N ALA A 141 -3.40 -2.37 -1.38
CA ALA A 141 -4.36 -1.26 -1.42
C ALA A 141 -5.07 -1.17 -2.77
N HIS A 142 -4.31 -1.20 -3.88
CA HIS A 142 -4.84 -1.12 -5.23
C HIS A 142 -5.54 -2.41 -5.66
N GLY A 143 -5.04 -3.57 -5.21
CA GLY A 143 -5.71 -4.86 -5.37
C GLY A 143 -7.07 -4.92 -4.65
N GLN A 144 -7.19 -4.29 -3.46
CA GLN A 144 -8.47 -4.21 -2.78
C GLN A 144 -9.48 -3.33 -3.53
N ASP A 145 -9.05 -2.18 -4.06
CA ASP A 145 -9.92 -1.32 -4.87
C ASP A 145 -10.42 -2.06 -6.14
N ILE A 146 -9.57 -2.88 -6.78
CA ILE A 146 -9.95 -3.71 -7.93
C ILE A 146 -10.94 -4.81 -7.50
N ALA A 147 -10.65 -5.52 -6.42
CA ALA A 147 -11.52 -6.58 -5.91
C ALA A 147 -12.91 -6.05 -5.53
N ASP A 148 -12.97 -4.89 -4.89
CA ASP A 148 -14.22 -4.21 -4.55
C ASP A 148 -15.02 -3.83 -5.81
N ALA A 149 -14.36 -3.36 -6.88
CA ALA A 149 -15.01 -3.05 -8.15
C ALA A 149 -15.56 -4.30 -8.87
N LEU A 150 -14.88 -5.44 -8.72
CA LEU A 150 -15.27 -6.72 -9.30
C LEU A 150 -16.26 -7.51 -8.41
N GLY A 151 -16.47 -7.10 -7.17
CA GLY A 151 -17.33 -7.81 -6.21
C GLY A 151 -16.75 -9.17 -5.79
N VAL A 152 -15.41 -9.29 -5.69
CA VAL A 152 -14.72 -10.52 -5.30
C VAL A 152 -13.95 -10.34 -3.98
N GLU A 153 -13.81 -11.42 -3.23
CA GLU A 153 -12.98 -11.45 -2.02
C GLU A 153 -11.56 -11.93 -2.37
N LEU A 154 -10.56 -11.32 -1.71
CA LEU A 154 -9.17 -11.72 -1.85
C LEU A 154 -8.74 -12.55 -0.63
N GLU A 155 -8.13 -13.69 -0.89
CA GLU A 155 -7.43 -14.43 0.16
C GLU A 155 -6.20 -13.65 0.61
N ARG A 156 -5.97 -13.59 1.93
CA ARG A 156 -4.87 -12.85 2.55
C ARG A 156 -4.01 -13.79 3.38
N GLY A 157 -2.72 -13.74 3.13
CA GLY A 157 -1.72 -14.63 3.75
C GLY A 157 -0.77 -13.91 4.71
N GLY A 158 0.32 -14.60 5.03
CA GLY A 158 1.36 -14.13 5.96
C GLY A 158 2.13 -12.89 5.50
N SER A 159 2.11 -12.56 4.22
CA SER A 159 2.71 -11.34 3.65
C SER A 159 2.14 -10.05 4.28
N LEU A 160 0.93 -10.10 4.83
CA LEU A 160 0.35 -9.01 5.61
C LEU A 160 1.25 -8.50 6.73
N ARG A 161 2.13 -9.35 7.28
CA ARG A 161 3.08 -8.94 8.31
C ARG A 161 3.97 -7.79 7.84
N HIS A 162 4.37 -7.77 6.59
CA HIS A 162 5.21 -6.71 6.02
C HIS A 162 4.44 -5.40 5.89
N LEU A 163 3.16 -5.46 5.52
CA LEU A 163 2.30 -4.28 5.52
C LEU A 163 2.01 -3.78 6.94
N VAL A 164 1.80 -4.67 7.91
CA VAL A 164 1.66 -4.28 9.33
C VAL A 164 2.90 -3.54 9.82
N VAL A 165 4.11 -4.08 9.57
CA VAL A 165 5.37 -3.41 9.91
C VAL A 165 5.46 -2.05 9.24
N PHE A 166 5.15 -1.96 7.95
CA PHE A 166 5.18 -0.71 7.20
C PHE A 166 4.19 0.33 7.78
N ALA A 167 2.97 -0.09 8.12
CA ALA A 167 1.97 0.79 8.73
C ALA A 167 2.38 1.29 10.12
N VAL A 168 3.06 0.45 10.93
CA VAL A 168 3.63 0.85 12.22
C VAL A 168 4.74 1.87 12.02
N LEU A 169 5.66 1.65 11.07
CA LEU A 169 6.76 2.58 10.76
C LEU A 169 6.25 3.93 10.22
N THR A 170 5.11 3.93 9.55
CA THR A 170 4.50 5.12 8.93
C THR A 170 3.29 5.65 9.71
N ARG A 171 3.12 5.26 10.99
CA ARG A 171 2.02 5.71 11.87
C ARG A 171 1.73 7.20 11.75
N ASP A 172 2.77 8.00 11.70
CA ASP A 172 2.68 9.46 11.74
C ASP A 172 2.14 10.07 10.45
N PHE A 173 2.09 9.33 9.34
CA PHE A 173 1.53 9.85 8.08
C PHE A 173 0.05 10.23 8.22
N GLY A 174 -0.71 9.55 9.06
CA GLY A 174 -2.10 9.91 9.36
C GLY A 174 -2.24 11.31 9.94
N TYR A 175 -1.35 11.71 10.82
CA TYR A 175 -1.29 13.06 11.38
C TYR A 175 -0.76 14.07 10.36
N LEU A 176 0.37 13.79 9.75
CA LEU A 176 1.07 14.70 8.82
C LEU A 176 0.21 15.06 7.61
N SER A 177 -0.56 14.09 7.06
CA SER A 177 -1.45 14.32 5.92
C SER A 177 -2.63 15.28 6.24
N ARG A 178 -2.85 15.55 7.52
CA ARG A 178 -3.87 16.47 8.04
C ARG A 178 -3.29 17.74 8.67
N GLY A 179 -1.97 17.94 8.53
CA GLY A 179 -1.29 19.08 9.16
C GLY A 179 -1.28 19.03 10.69
N LEU A 180 -1.46 17.83 11.27
CA LEU A 180 -1.43 17.61 12.71
C LEU A 180 -0.02 17.22 13.15
N THR A 181 0.32 17.56 14.39
CA THR A 181 1.56 17.10 15.00
C THR A 181 1.35 15.69 15.57
N PRO A 182 2.18 14.71 15.19
CA PRO A 182 2.14 13.39 15.81
C PRO A 182 2.40 13.47 17.31
N PRO A 183 1.69 12.67 18.14
CA PRO A 183 1.92 12.65 19.58
C PRO A 183 3.29 12.03 19.91
N ALA A 184 3.91 12.52 20.98
CA ALA A 184 5.12 11.92 21.53
C ALA A 184 4.84 10.56 22.24
N ALA A 185 3.59 10.26 22.52
CA ALA A 185 3.18 9.01 23.16
C ALA A 185 3.58 7.79 22.29
N GLU A 186 4.13 6.79 22.93
CA GLU A 186 4.43 5.52 22.31
C GLU A 186 3.17 4.68 22.15
N PHE A 187 3.12 3.90 21.06
CA PHE A 187 2.00 3.02 20.75
C PHE A 187 2.43 1.57 20.82
N ARG A 188 1.59 0.73 21.39
CA ARG A 188 1.66 -0.73 21.28
C ARG A 188 0.69 -1.21 20.25
N PHE A 189 1.17 -1.98 19.26
CA PHE A 189 0.35 -2.67 18.29
C PHE A 189 0.39 -4.17 18.58
N GLU A 190 -0.78 -4.80 18.69
CA GLU A 190 -0.96 -6.22 18.95
C GLU A 190 -1.89 -6.81 17.89
N ILE A 191 -1.29 -7.22 16.79
CA ILE A 191 -2.00 -7.59 15.56
C ILE A 191 -1.98 -9.11 15.41
N THR A 192 -3.18 -9.71 15.28
CA THR A 192 -3.32 -11.16 15.09
C THR A 192 -3.21 -11.50 13.61
N GLY A 193 -2.21 -12.28 13.25
CA GLY A 193 -1.98 -12.77 11.90
C GLY A 193 -3.04 -13.78 11.43
N PRO A 194 -3.08 -14.11 10.14
CA PRO A 194 -4.10 -14.99 9.56
C PRO A 194 -4.10 -16.41 10.15
N SER A 195 -2.94 -16.89 10.64
CA SER A 195 -2.82 -18.22 11.28
C SER A 195 -3.01 -18.17 12.81
N GLY A 196 -3.41 -17.01 13.36
CA GLY A 196 -3.65 -16.81 14.79
C GLY A 196 -2.41 -16.42 15.60
N GLU A 197 -1.25 -16.24 14.98
CA GLU A 197 -0.04 -15.74 15.61
C GLU A 197 -0.15 -14.26 15.99
N LEU A 198 0.48 -13.87 17.09
CA LEU A 198 0.53 -12.48 17.53
C LEU A 198 1.77 -11.78 16.98
N TRP A 199 1.55 -10.67 16.26
CA TRP A 199 2.59 -9.72 15.84
C TRP A 199 2.51 -8.48 16.72
N ALA A 200 3.55 -8.26 17.52
CA ALA A 200 3.55 -7.21 18.54
C ALA A 200 4.70 -6.22 18.30
N TYR A 201 4.38 -4.92 18.29
CA TYR A 201 5.32 -3.83 18.04
C TYR A 201 5.13 -2.70 19.05
N GLY A 202 6.22 -2.02 19.38
CA GLY A 202 6.24 -0.96 20.39
C GLY A 202 6.36 -1.48 21.82
N PRO A 203 6.55 -0.58 22.81
CA PRO A 203 6.74 -0.94 24.21
C PRO A 203 5.55 -1.73 24.78
N GLU A 204 5.84 -2.72 25.60
CA GLU A 204 4.81 -3.57 26.20
C GLU A 204 3.93 -2.81 27.19
N ASP A 205 4.49 -1.81 27.85
CA ASP A 205 3.85 -0.95 28.84
C ASP A 205 3.26 0.34 28.25
N ALA A 206 3.23 0.51 26.91
CA ALA A 206 2.63 1.68 26.29
C ALA A 206 1.14 1.80 26.64
N GLU A 207 0.73 3.01 27.03
CA GLU A 207 -0.66 3.32 27.39
C GLU A 207 -1.57 3.38 26.15
N GLN A 208 -1.00 3.73 24.99
CA GLN A 208 -1.73 3.80 23.72
C GLN A 208 -1.59 2.46 23.00
N ARG A 209 -2.70 1.72 22.88
CA ARG A 209 -2.68 0.35 22.34
C ARG A 209 -3.68 0.19 21.20
N ILE A 210 -3.27 -0.53 20.18
CA ILE A 210 -4.12 -0.90 19.05
C ILE A 210 -4.05 -2.41 18.90
N SER A 211 -5.20 -3.07 18.78
CA SER A 211 -5.28 -4.52 18.61
C SER A 211 -6.38 -4.92 17.64
N GLY A 212 -6.19 -6.05 16.95
CA GLY A 212 -7.16 -6.59 16.01
C GLY A 212 -6.57 -7.55 14.99
N PRO A 213 -7.40 -8.08 14.07
CA PRO A 213 -6.94 -8.92 12.98
C PRO A 213 -6.07 -8.15 11.98
N ALA A 214 -5.04 -8.81 11.43
CA ALA A 214 -4.11 -8.19 10.47
C ALA A 214 -4.80 -7.66 9.21
N VAL A 215 -5.79 -8.38 8.68
CA VAL A 215 -6.55 -7.94 7.50
C VAL A 215 -7.25 -6.61 7.79
N ASP A 216 -7.95 -6.53 8.91
CA ASP A 216 -8.70 -5.34 9.31
C ASP A 216 -7.76 -4.16 9.57
N PHE A 217 -6.65 -4.40 10.27
CA PHE A 217 -5.62 -3.37 10.49
C PHE A 217 -5.04 -2.84 9.17
N CYS A 218 -4.74 -3.71 8.22
CA CYS A 218 -4.23 -3.32 6.91
C CYS A 218 -5.28 -2.55 6.09
N LEU A 219 -6.56 -2.95 6.12
CA LEU A 219 -7.67 -2.25 5.48
C LEU A 219 -7.87 -0.85 6.07
N LEU A 220 -7.73 -0.71 7.39
CA LEU A 220 -7.76 0.57 8.08
C LEU A 220 -6.59 1.46 7.67
N ALA A 221 -5.36 0.96 7.80
CA ALA A 221 -4.14 1.72 7.56
C ALA A 221 -3.99 2.15 6.08
N THR A 222 -4.51 1.36 5.14
CA THR A 222 -4.58 1.71 3.72
C THR A 222 -5.85 2.49 3.35
N ARG A 223 -6.72 2.78 4.31
CA ARG A 223 -7.98 3.53 4.16
C ARG A 223 -8.97 2.88 3.18
N ARG A 224 -8.99 1.54 3.11
CA ARG A 224 -9.90 0.77 2.25
C ARG A 224 -11.20 0.39 2.94
N ARG A 225 -11.27 0.54 4.27
CA ARG A 225 -12.52 0.39 5.05
C ARG A 225 -12.60 1.48 6.11
N HIS A 226 -13.83 1.77 6.55
CA HIS A 226 -14.07 2.62 7.70
C HIS A 226 -13.79 1.85 8.99
N ARG A 227 -13.35 2.52 10.06
CA ARG A 227 -13.07 1.87 11.35
C ARG A 227 -14.26 1.09 11.92
N ASP A 228 -15.47 1.60 11.72
CA ASP A 228 -16.70 0.98 12.23
C ASP A 228 -17.06 -0.34 11.54
N ASP A 229 -16.44 -0.65 10.41
CA ASP A 229 -16.63 -1.89 9.66
C ASP A 229 -15.55 -2.95 9.99
N LEU A 230 -14.68 -2.67 10.96
CA LEU A 230 -13.49 -3.44 11.27
C LEU A 230 -13.41 -3.86 12.73
N ALA A 231 -12.79 -5.00 13.01
CA ALA A 231 -12.56 -5.49 14.36
C ALA A 231 -11.25 -4.97 14.98
N VAL A 232 -10.82 -3.75 14.63
CA VAL A 232 -9.67 -3.08 15.24
C VAL A 232 -10.13 -2.25 16.40
N THR A 233 -9.48 -2.40 17.55
CA THR A 233 -9.80 -1.72 18.79
C THR A 233 -8.63 -0.89 19.30
N ALA A 234 -8.93 0.14 20.09
CA ALA A 234 -7.92 0.99 20.72
C ALA A 234 -8.12 1.09 22.22
N VAL A 235 -7.03 1.28 22.95
CA VAL A 235 -6.99 1.70 24.35
C VAL A 235 -6.15 2.96 24.44
N GLY A 236 -6.66 4.01 25.07
CA GLY A 236 -6.07 5.34 25.15
C GLY A 236 -6.58 6.30 24.06
N ASP A 237 -6.69 7.58 24.43
CA ASP A 237 -7.36 8.60 23.62
C ASP A 237 -6.64 8.85 22.28
N GLU A 238 -5.32 8.84 22.28
CA GLU A 238 -4.54 9.03 21.05
C GLU A 238 -4.57 7.80 20.14
N ALA A 239 -4.63 6.60 20.70
CA ALA A 239 -4.81 5.37 19.90
C ALA A 239 -6.21 5.34 19.27
N ASP A 240 -7.25 5.73 20.01
CA ASP A 240 -8.61 5.82 19.47
C ASP A 240 -8.71 6.89 18.37
N ARG A 241 -8.14 8.07 18.61
CA ARG A 241 -8.04 9.12 17.58
C ARG A 241 -7.29 8.66 16.33
N TRP A 242 -6.23 7.86 16.50
CA TRP A 242 -5.46 7.37 15.36
C TRP A 242 -6.29 6.46 14.46
N LEU A 243 -7.23 5.68 14.99
CA LEU A 243 -8.11 4.85 14.15
C LEU A 243 -8.90 5.68 13.12
N ASP A 244 -9.25 6.94 13.44
CA ASP A 244 -9.97 7.84 12.52
C ASP A 244 -9.07 8.40 11.41
N ILE A 245 -7.77 8.52 11.69
CA ILE A 245 -6.81 9.19 10.82
C ILE A 245 -5.77 8.25 10.23
N ALA A 246 -5.81 6.96 10.54
CA ALA A 246 -4.84 5.97 10.08
C ALA A 246 -4.59 6.08 8.57
N GLN A 247 -3.32 6.18 8.20
CA GLN A 247 -2.87 6.25 6.82
C GLN A 247 -1.39 5.89 6.76
N CYS A 248 -1.04 4.84 6.00
CA CYS A 248 0.34 4.36 5.88
C CYS A 248 1.02 4.75 4.56
N TYR A 249 0.41 5.58 3.73
CA TYR A 249 0.95 6.04 2.46
C TYR A 249 1.01 7.56 2.40
N ARG A 250 1.88 8.09 1.52
CA ARG A 250 1.93 9.51 1.22
C ARG A 250 0.78 9.90 0.32
N GLY A 251 0.13 11.00 0.62
CA GLY A 251 -0.95 11.57 -0.18
C GLY A 251 -1.92 12.37 0.68
N PRO A 252 -2.88 13.04 0.06
CA PRO A 252 -3.90 13.78 0.79
C PRO A 252 -4.76 12.83 1.65
N ALA A 253 -5.28 13.36 2.75
CA ALA A 253 -6.16 12.58 3.62
C ALA A 253 -7.40 12.06 2.90
N GLY A 254 -7.96 12.85 1.97
CA GLY A 254 -9.19 12.51 1.27
C GLY A 254 -10.39 12.29 2.23
N ALA A 255 -11.53 11.93 1.68
CA ALA A 255 -12.73 11.63 2.47
C ALA A 255 -12.68 10.26 3.17
N GLY A 256 -11.87 9.32 2.68
CA GLY A 256 -11.86 7.93 3.15
C GLY A 256 -13.10 7.16 2.68
N ARG A 257 -13.40 6.05 3.36
CA ARG A 257 -14.60 5.23 3.15
C ARG A 257 -15.65 5.57 4.21
N THR A 258 -16.93 5.35 3.88
CA THR A 258 -18.04 5.56 4.82
C THR A 258 -18.41 4.25 5.51
N PRO A 259 -18.95 4.29 6.75
CA PRO A 259 -19.43 3.10 7.43
C PRO A 259 -20.46 2.33 6.58
N GLY A 260 -20.33 1.02 6.53
CA GLY A 260 -21.25 0.13 5.80
C GLY A 260 -21.12 0.19 4.28
N GLN A 261 -20.18 0.94 3.72
CA GLN A 261 -20.01 1.08 2.25
C GLN A 261 -19.80 -0.28 1.53
N PHE A 262 -19.16 -1.23 2.20
CA PHE A 262 -18.86 -2.57 1.69
C PHE A 262 -19.51 -3.69 2.50
N ALA A 263 -20.51 -3.36 3.30
CA ALA A 263 -21.29 -4.39 3.97
C ALA A 263 -21.98 -5.27 2.93
N PRO A 264 -22.05 -6.62 3.14
CA PRO A 264 -22.85 -7.48 2.27
C PRO A 264 -24.28 -6.93 2.25
N ALA A 265 -24.86 -6.80 1.05
CA ALA A 265 -26.27 -6.45 0.95
C ALA A 265 -27.06 -7.47 1.77
N LEU A 266 -27.79 -7.01 2.78
CA LEU A 266 -28.70 -7.86 3.55
C LEU A 266 -29.62 -8.57 2.55
N ARG A 267 -29.44 -9.89 2.41
CA ARG A 267 -30.28 -10.75 1.55
C ARG A 267 -31.61 -11.01 2.24
#